data_55d0555b972deab798e0330e9a2a0f72
#
_entry.id   55d0555b972deab798e0330e9a2a0f72
#
_cell.length_a   1.000
_cell.length_b   1.000
_cell.length_c   1.000
_cell.angle_alpha   90.00
_cell.angle_beta   90.00
_cell.angle_gamma   90.00
#
_symmetry.space_group_name_H-M   'P 1'
#
loop_
_entity.id
_entity.type
_entity.pdbx_description
1 polymer ?
#
loop_
_entity_poly.entity_id
_entity_poly.type
_entity_poly.pdbx_seq_one_letter_code
_entity_poly.pdbx_strand_id
1 'polypeptide(L)'
;MDNSRYLNLNTSILYRCGQKYYDKKLSGHDINASQILFLILIYEQEGLNMQQLAQKGCFDKGTVTKSISRLEELGYVATQSSLEDKRIRLLFTTDKTKDIIRDIYMIRQQWWELLSRDIDADELHQFELTLSKLSENARQYEQQEEVGIKLFGIQKLTLLDYPQKMASTIFTGGCNFRCPFCQNSDLVFLPENMPELQEEDVLRFLEKRKGILDGVCISGGEPLLNPELAGFLRKIKALGYAVKLDTNGSSPEKLKQLVEEGLLDYVAMDIKNSVRKYAETAGIRNLDLQGIQDSITYLKEGHIPYEFRTTIVKEFHSAQDIRDMTDWLEGAAAWYLQNFEDSDHVIQRGLHAWDKETLKAYLEIARTKIPNTELRGI
;
A
#
# COMPACT_ATOMS: atom_id res chain seq x y z
N MET A 1 27.56 14.78 -15.34
CA MET A 1 27.84 15.91 -14.41
C MET A 1 26.70 15.96 -13.43
N ASP A 2 27.02 15.93 -12.14
CA ASP A 2 25.99 15.94 -11.08
C ASP A 2 25.38 17.34 -10.94
N ASN A 3 24.25 17.57 -11.60
CA ASN A 3 23.52 18.85 -11.52
C ASN A 3 22.76 19.00 -10.18
N SER A 4 22.69 17.97 -9.35
CA SER A 4 21.91 17.96 -8.09
C SER A 4 22.51 18.90 -7.03
N ARG A 5 23.83 19.05 -7.00
CA ARG A 5 24.53 19.90 -6.03
C ARG A 5 24.10 21.38 -6.11
N TYR A 6 23.92 21.90 -7.31
CA TYR A 6 23.51 23.28 -7.50
C TYR A 6 22.02 23.50 -7.24
N LEU A 7 21.17 22.54 -7.53
CA LEU A 7 19.74 22.61 -7.23
C LEU A 7 19.51 22.77 -5.72
N ASN A 8 20.10 21.93 -4.90
CA ASN A 8 19.98 21.99 -3.45
C ASN A 8 20.51 23.30 -2.86
N LEU A 9 21.62 23.81 -3.38
CA LEU A 9 22.16 25.09 -2.94
C LEU A 9 21.23 26.25 -3.30
N ASN A 10 20.76 26.31 -4.55
CA ASN A 10 19.92 27.39 -5.04
C ASN A 10 18.56 27.43 -4.35
N THR A 11 17.89 26.29 -4.16
CA THR A 11 16.63 26.21 -3.40
C THR A 11 16.82 26.66 -1.95
N SER A 12 17.92 26.29 -1.32
CA SER A 12 18.28 26.70 0.04
C SER A 12 18.56 28.20 0.14
N ILE A 13 19.19 28.81 -0.88
CA ILE A 13 19.44 30.27 -0.95
C ILE A 13 18.09 31.00 -1.09
N LEU A 14 17.25 30.61 -2.04
CA LEU A 14 15.91 31.18 -2.25
C LEU A 14 15.09 31.16 -0.98
N TYR A 15 15.04 30.01 -0.30
CA TYR A 15 14.31 29.85 0.96
C TYR A 15 14.82 30.81 2.04
N ARG A 16 16.13 30.80 2.31
CA ARG A 16 16.74 31.65 3.37
C ARG A 16 16.64 33.14 3.08
N CYS A 17 16.83 33.55 1.82
CA CYS A 17 16.65 34.95 1.44
C CYS A 17 15.20 35.39 1.55
N GLY A 18 14.26 34.53 1.15
CA GLY A 18 12.84 34.75 1.34
C GLY A 18 12.45 34.94 2.81
N GLN A 19 12.92 34.04 3.72
CA GLN A 19 12.69 34.20 5.16
C GLN A 19 13.14 35.57 5.67
N LYS A 20 14.37 36.01 5.35
CA LYS A 20 14.90 37.32 5.76
C LYS A 20 14.09 38.48 5.19
N TYR A 21 13.61 38.35 3.93
CA TYR A 21 12.80 39.37 3.29
C TYR A 21 11.45 39.52 4.01
N TYR A 22 10.75 38.40 4.25
CA TYR A 22 9.46 38.40 4.94
C TYR A 22 9.58 38.91 6.38
N ASP A 23 10.54 38.44 7.15
CA ASP A 23 10.77 38.90 8.54
C ASP A 23 10.99 40.43 8.58
N LYS A 24 11.77 40.97 7.64
CA LYS A 24 11.99 42.41 7.54
C LYS A 24 10.70 43.17 7.20
N LYS A 25 9.89 42.65 6.30
CA LYS A 25 8.63 43.30 5.86
C LYS A 25 7.52 43.18 6.91
N LEU A 26 7.52 42.14 7.70
CA LEU A 26 6.53 41.89 8.76
C LEU A 26 7.00 42.37 10.14
N SER A 27 8.09 43.13 10.24
CA SER A 27 8.64 43.59 11.53
C SER A 27 7.68 44.42 12.40
N GLY A 28 6.57 44.89 11.84
CA GLY A 28 5.47 45.56 12.56
C GLY A 28 4.38 44.63 13.06
N HIS A 29 4.45 43.32 12.79
CA HIS A 29 3.48 42.32 13.18
C HIS A 29 4.15 41.27 14.10
N ASP A 30 3.34 40.66 15.00
CA ASP A 30 3.84 39.62 15.93
C ASP A 30 4.02 38.25 15.28
N ILE A 31 4.10 38.18 13.95
CA ILE A 31 4.31 36.96 13.16
C ILE A 31 5.62 37.02 12.40
N ASN A 32 6.18 35.85 12.12
CA ASN A 32 7.40 35.68 11.35
C ASN A 32 7.18 34.91 10.02
N ALA A 33 8.20 34.90 9.18
CA ALA A 33 8.15 34.26 7.87
C ALA A 33 7.72 32.79 7.91
N SER A 34 8.06 32.03 8.95
CA SER A 34 7.69 30.62 9.07
C SER A 34 6.19 30.41 9.34
N GLN A 35 5.49 31.43 9.86
CA GLN A 35 4.08 31.36 10.19
C GLN A 35 3.17 31.79 9.02
N ILE A 36 3.72 32.54 8.05
CA ILE A 36 2.98 33.05 6.90
C ILE A 36 2.30 31.91 6.13
N LEU A 37 3.06 30.83 5.86
CA LEU A 37 2.54 29.72 5.06
C LEU A 37 1.36 29.03 5.73
N PHE A 38 1.40 28.86 7.06
CA PHE A 38 0.27 28.31 7.82
C PHE A 38 -0.97 29.19 7.72
N LEU A 39 -0.80 30.52 7.87
CA LEU A 39 -1.92 31.44 7.75
C LEU A 39 -2.56 31.41 6.35
N ILE A 40 -1.74 31.38 5.30
CA ILE A 40 -2.22 31.29 3.93
C ILE A 40 -2.99 29.99 3.71
N LEU A 41 -2.42 28.84 4.10
CA LEU A 41 -3.05 27.55 3.90
C LEU A 41 -4.41 27.43 4.61
N ILE A 42 -4.51 27.97 5.83
CA ILE A 42 -5.77 27.97 6.58
C ILE A 42 -6.77 28.96 5.96
N TYR A 43 -6.31 30.16 5.55
CA TYR A 43 -7.18 31.17 4.93
C TYR A 43 -7.75 30.70 3.59
N GLU A 44 -6.94 30.05 2.77
CA GLU A 44 -7.36 29.50 1.47
C GLU A 44 -8.28 28.28 1.61
N GLN A 45 -8.19 27.58 2.74
CA GLN A 45 -9.04 26.41 3.05
C GLN A 45 -9.36 26.38 4.55
N GLU A 46 -10.45 27.05 4.93
CA GLU A 46 -10.98 27.03 6.28
C GLU A 46 -11.46 25.62 6.68
N GLY A 47 -11.31 25.27 7.95
CA GLY A 47 -11.77 23.98 8.46
C GLY A 47 -10.79 22.83 8.26
N LEU A 48 -9.54 23.08 7.87
CA LEU A 48 -8.48 22.06 7.91
C LEU A 48 -8.23 21.58 9.34
N ASN A 49 -7.97 20.30 9.53
CA ASN A 49 -7.40 19.81 10.79
C ASN A 49 -5.86 19.83 10.75
N MET A 50 -5.23 19.58 11.92
CA MET A 50 -3.77 19.61 12.08
C MET A 50 -3.06 18.62 11.14
N GLN A 51 -3.64 17.44 10.91
CA GLN A 51 -3.07 16.42 10.05
C GLN A 51 -3.14 16.83 8.56
N GLN A 52 -4.29 17.34 8.13
CA GLN A 52 -4.45 17.84 6.77
C GLN A 52 -3.50 19.01 6.48
N LEU A 53 -3.30 19.89 7.46
CA LEU A 53 -2.37 21.02 7.34
C LEU A 53 -0.91 20.53 7.23
N ALA A 54 -0.52 19.53 8.03
CA ALA A 54 0.80 18.89 7.96
C ALA A 54 1.03 18.28 6.56
N GLN A 55 0.10 17.47 6.08
CA GLN A 55 0.18 16.84 4.76
C GLN A 55 0.26 17.86 3.61
N LYS A 56 -0.54 18.94 3.67
CA LYS A 56 -0.60 19.94 2.62
C LYS A 56 0.73 20.70 2.45
N GLY A 57 1.45 20.93 3.54
CA GLY A 57 2.71 21.66 3.54
C GLY A 57 3.96 20.79 3.74
N CYS A 58 3.84 19.45 3.81
CA CYS A 58 4.93 18.53 4.16
C CYS A 58 5.65 18.94 5.46
N PHE A 59 4.86 19.28 6.50
CA PHE A 59 5.39 19.64 7.80
C PHE A 59 5.35 18.47 8.78
N ASP A 60 6.35 18.37 9.67
CA ASP A 60 6.25 17.47 10.81
C ASP A 60 5.19 17.93 11.82
N LYS A 61 4.59 16.94 12.54
CA LYS A 61 3.49 17.18 13.49
C LYS A 61 3.88 18.16 14.62
N GLY A 62 5.13 18.14 15.05
CA GLY A 62 5.65 19.02 16.10
C GLY A 62 5.71 20.48 15.65
N THR A 63 6.18 20.71 14.42
CA THR A 63 6.23 22.05 13.81
C THR A 63 4.83 22.62 13.62
N VAL A 64 3.87 21.82 13.11
CA VAL A 64 2.46 22.27 12.98
C VAL A 64 1.89 22.63 14.33
N THR A 65 1.99 21.74 15.33
CA THR A 65 1.44 21.98 16.67
C THR A 65 1.99 23.26 17.29
N LYS A 66 3.31 23.45 17.24
CA LYS A 66 3.99 24.63 17.80
C LYS A 66 3.58 25.92 17.09
N SER A 67 3.52 25.89 15.75
CA SER A 67 3.16 27.07 14.95
C SER A 67 1.72 27.46 15.13
N ILE A 68 0.79 26.49 15.16
CA ILE A 68 -0.64 26.75 15.35
C ILE A 68 -0.91 27.25 16.76
N SER A 69 -0.34 26.62 17.82
CA SER A 69 -0.48 27.13 19.19
C SER A 69 -0.01 28.59 19.30
N ARG A 70 1.09 28.93 18.67
CA ARG A 70 1.57 30.32 18.64
C ARG A 70 0.64 31.26 17.92
N LEU A 71 0.08 30.87 16.78
CA LEU A 71 -0.89 31.66 16.01
C LEU A 71 -2.22 31.81 16.76
N GLU A 72 -2.64 30.82 17.54
CA GLU A 72 -3.80 30.91 18.44
C GLU A 72 -3.54 31.91 19.58
N GLU A 73 -2.37 31.83 20.26
CA GLU A 73 -1.97 32.79 21.30
C GLU A 73 -1.95 34.24 20.79
N LEU A 74 -1.49 34.43 19.57
CA LEU A 74 -1.45 35.75 18.93
C LEU A 74 -2.83 36.18 18.37
N GLY A 75 -3.83 35.31 18.41
CA GLY A 75 -5.19 35.60 17.97
C GLY A 75 -5.38 35.63 16.47
N TYR A 76 -4.51 35.01 15.68
CA TYR A 76 -4.65 34.91 14.21
C TYR A 76 -5.46 33.68 13.79
N VAL A 77 -5.38 32.60 14.54
CA VAL A 77 -6.08 31.32 14.27
C VAL A 77 -7.00 30.99 15.43
N ALA A 78 -8.15 30.43 15.15
CA ALA A 78 -9.08 29.88 16.13
C ALA A 78 -9.33 28.41 15.80
N THR A 79 -9.53 27.57 16.84
CA THR A 79 -9.89 26.17 16.66
C THR A 79 -11.32 25.90 17.11
N GLN A 80 -12.02 25.03 16.39
CA GLN A 80 -13.35 24.54 16.73
C GLN A 80 -13.37 23.00 16.68
N SER A 81 -14.13 22.38 17.59
CA SER A 81 -14.34 20.93 17.52
C SER A 81 -15.22 20.57 16.33
N SER A 82 -14.88 19.51 15.61
CA SER A 82 -15.73 18.97 14.55
C SER A 82 -17.09 18.53 15.10
N LEU A 83 -18.15 18.74 14.33
CA LEU A 83 -19.49 18.26 14.67
C LEU A 83 -19.62 16.73 14.55
N GLU A 84 -18.82 16.11 13.68
CA GLU A 84 -18.83 14.67 13.43
C GLU A 84 -17.99 13.89 14.45
N ASP A 85 -16.81 14.41 14.78
CA ASP A 85 -15.95 13.83 15.82
C ASP A 85 -15.34 14.94 16.68
N LYS A 86 -15.81 15.08 17.93
CA LYS A 86 -15.38 16.12 18.88
C LYS A 86 -13.87 16.05 19.24
N ARG A 87 -13.18 14.97 18.91
CA ARG A 87 -11.73 14.83 19.09
C ARG A 87 -10.94 15.56 18.01
N ILE A 88 -11.56 15.85 16.87
CA ILE A 88 -10.94 16.56 15.75
C ILE A 88 -11.11 18.06 15.94
N ARG A 89 -10.00 18.79 15.95
CA ARG A 89 -9.97 20.26 15.99
C ARG A 89 -9.77 20.81 14.58
N LEU A 90 -10.70 21.62 14.13
CA LEU A 90 -10.70 22.32 12.86
C LEU A 90 -10.15 23.73 13.02
N LEU A 91 -9.34 24.18 12.08
CA LEU A 91 -8.62 25.46 12.09
C LEU A 91 -9.35 26.48 11.25
N PHE A 92 -9.49 27.69 11.79
CA PHE A 92 -10.13 28.82 11.13
C PHE A 92 -9.29 30.08 11.33
N THR A 93 -9.30 30.99 10.34
CA THR A 93 -8.71 32.31 10.50
C THR A 93 -9.66 33.23 11.28
N THR A 94 -9.07 34.18 11.99
CA THR A 94 -9.82 35.23 12.71
C THR A 94 -9.92 36.53 11.88
N ASP A 95 -10.69 37.50 12.34
CA ASP A 95 -10.72 38.80 11.69
C ASP A 95 -9.37 39.49 11.69
N LYS A 96 -8.55 39.29 12.74
CA LYS A 96 -7.16 39.77 12.78
C LYS A 96 -6.32 39.24 11.61
N THR A 97 -6.54 38.00 11.17
CA THR A 97 -5.88 37.45 10.00
C THR A 97 -6.39 38.08 8.72
N LYS A 98 -7.71 38.31 8.61
CA LYS A 98 -8.30 38.96 7.45
C LYS A 98 -7.76 40.38 7.23
N ASP A 99 -7.42 41.08 8.31
CA ASP A 99 -6.81 42.40 8.25
C ASP A 99 -5.40 42.39 7.64
N ILE A 100 -4.58 41.39 7.97
CA ILE A 100 -3.20 41.35 7.50
C ILE A 100 -2.97 40.49 6.25
N ILE A 101 -3.93 39.65 5.86
CA ILE A 101 -3.72 38.69 4.75
C ILE A 101 -3.46 39.40 3.43
N ARG A 102 -4.07 40.58 3.23
CA ARG A 102 -3.79 41.41 2.04
C ARG A 102 -2.35 41.86 2.00
N ASP A 103 -1.80 42.29 3.14
CA ASP A 103 -0.41 42.72 3.22
C ASP A 103 0.56 41.56 2.97
N ILE A 104 0.22 40.38 3.49
CA ILE A 104 0.98 39.14 3.24
C ILE A 104 1.02 38.82 1.73
N TYR A 105 -0.12 38.89 1.03
CA TYR A 105 -0.16 38.66 -0.41
C TYR A 105 0.61 39.73 -1.21
N MET A 106 0.52 41.00 -0.82
CA MET A 106 1.31 42.08 -1.44
C MET A 106 2.82 41.87 -1.23
N ILE A 107 3.26 41.48 -0.03
CA ILE A 107 4.67 41.20 0.26
C ILE A 107 5.15 39.99 -0.56
N ARG A 108 4.35 38.95 -0.72
CA ARG A 108 4.64 37.80 -1.58
C ARG A 108 4.80 38.21 -3.05
N GLN A 109 3.89 39.03 -3.55
CA GLN A 109 3.95 39.53 -4.93
C GLN A 109 5.22 40.37 -5.15
N GLN A 110 5.55 41.31 -4.25
CA GLN A 110 6.77 42.10 -4.34
C GLN A 110 8.04 41.23 -4.31
N TRP A 111 8.04 40.17 -3.49
CA TRP A 111 9.14 39.21 -3.46
C TRP A 111 9.29 38.48 -4.80
N TRP A 112 8.18 38.04 -5.38
CA TRP A 112 8.13 37.38 -6.68
C TRP A 112 8.64 38.31 -7.80
N GLU A 113 8.19 39.54 -7.86
CA GLU A 113 8.64 40.55 -8.82
C GLU A 113 10.16 40.82 -8.72
N LEU A 114 10.72 40.78 -7.51
CA LEU A 114 12.15 40.90 -7.31
C LEU A 114 12.93 39.69 -7.84
N LEU A 115 12.38 38.48 -7.65
CA LEU A 115 13.01 37.25 -8.10
C LEU A 115 12.92 37.07 -9.62
N SER A 116 11.79 37.44 -10.22
CA SER A 116 11.53 37.27 -11.65
C SER A 116 12.03 38.41 -12.52
N ARG A 117 12.75 39.39 -11.94
CA ARG A 117 13.37 40.48 -12.70
C ARG A 117 14.28 39.89 -13.76
N ASP A 118 14.15 40.38 -14.99
CA ASP A 118 14.99 40.03 -16.15
C ASP A 118 14.83 38.54 -16.59
N ILE A 119 13.74 37.85 -16.20
CA ILE A 119 13.37 36.51 -16.66
C ILE A 119 12.16 36.65 -17.61
N ASP A 120 12.23 35.97 -18.75
CA ASP A 120 11.13 35.95 -19.71
C ASP A 120 9.91 35.23 -19.15
N ALA A 121 8.70 35.68 -19.52
CA ALA A 121 7.45 35.16 -18.99
C ALA A 121 7.22 33.67 -19.33
N ASP A 122 7.63 33.25 -20.54
CA ASP A 122 7.47 31.84 -20.96
C ASP A 122 8.47 30.94 -20.21
N GLU A 123 9.71 31.43 -20.01
CA GLU A 123 10.73 30.73 -19.22
C GLU A 123 10.28 30.57 -17.76
N LEU A 124 9.70 31.63 -17.19
CA LEU A 124 9.17 31.62 -15.82
C LEU A 124 8.02 30.63 -15.69
N HIS A 125 7.10 30.60 -16.63
CA HIS A 125 5.99 29.65 -16.66
C HIS A 125 6.46 28.19 -16.76
N GLN A 126 7.46 27.89 -17.61
CA GLN A 126 8.04 26.56 -17.71
C GLN A 126 8.77 26.14 -16.43
N PHE A 127 9.44 27.08 -15.76
CA PHE A 127 10.06 26.85 -14.46
C PHE A 127 9.00 26.49 -13.40
N GLU A 128 7.89 27.24 -13.31
CA GLU A 128 6.79 26.95 -12.36
C GLU A 128 6.20 25.56 -12.57
N LEU A 129 5.96 25.15 -13.81
CA LEU A 129 5.47 23.82 -14.14
C LEU A 129 6.47 22.71 -13.72
N THR A 130 7.76 22.96 -13.97
CA THR A 130 8.82 22.01 -13.61
C THR A 130 8.98 21.90 -12.10
N LEU A 131 8.98 23.04 -11.39
CA LEU A 131 9.07 23.07 -9.93
C LEU A 131 7.90 22.38 -9.26
N SER A 132 6.67 22.56 -9.81
CA SER A 132 5.46 21.87 -9.33
C SER A 132 5.61 20.35 -9.46
N LYS A 133 6.13 19.84 -10.59
CA LYS A 133 6.40 18.41 -10.76
C LYS A 133 7.45 17.88 -9.78
N LEU A 134 8.53 18.63 -9.58
CA LEU A 134 9.56 18.25 -8.60
C LEU A 134 9.02 18.19 -7.18
N SER A 135 8.18 19.17 -6.81
CA SER A 135 7.53 19.21 -5.50
C SER A 135 6.56 18.05 -5.30
N GLU A 136 5.81 17.68 -6.34
CA GLU A 136 4.90 16.54 -6.29
C GLU A 136 5.65 15.21 -6.17
N ASN A 137 6.73 15.02 -6.93
CA ASN A 137 7.59 13.83 -6.78
C ASN A 137 8.19 13.72 -5.37
N ALA A 138 8.60 14.87 -4.78
CA ALA A 138 9.12 14.90 -3.42
C ALA A 138 8.06 14.53 -2.38
N ARG A 139 6.80 15.00 -2.54
CA ARG A 139 5.68 14.60 -1.69
C ARG A 139 5.38 13.12 -1.78
N GLN A 140 5.37 12.56 -2.99
CA GLN A 140 5.13 11.13 -3.20
C GLN A 140 6.22 10.29 -2.52
N TYR A 141 7.48 10.73 -2.59
CA TYR A 141 8.58 10.06 -1.90
C TYR A 141 8.41 10.09 -0.37
N GLU A 142 8.08 11.25 0.22
CA GLU A 142 7.89 11.39 1.67
C GLU A 142 6.68 10.58 2.16
N GLN A 143 5.57 10.57 1.39
CA GLN A 143 4.42 9.72 1.70
C GLN A 143 4.74 8.23 1.61
N GLN A 144 5.65 7.82 0.74
CA GLN A 144 6.14 6.44 0.63
C GLN A 144 7.05 6.05 1.81
N GLU A 145 7.87 6.96 2.34
CA GLU A 145 8.71 6.67 3.53
C GLU A 145 7.90 6.61 4.84
N GLU A 146 6.77 7.35 4.96
CA GLU A 146 5.92 7.29 6.16
C GLU A 146 4.93 6.11 6.18
N VAL A 147 4.63 5.52 5.02
CA VAL A 147 3.73 4.37 4.91
C VAL A 147 4.56 3.11 4.71
N GLY A 148 5.12 2.59 5.80
CA GLY A 148 5.64 1.21 5.81
C GLY A 148 4.56 0.21 5.38
N ILE A 149 4.97 -0.97 4.96
CA ILE A 149 4.02 -2.04 4.63
C ILE A 149 3.17 -2.39 5.86
N LYS A 150 1.86 -2.49 5.69
CA LYS A 150 0.95 -2.87 6.77
C LYS A 150 0.98 -4.37 7.00
N LEU A 151 1.55 -4.78 8.12
CA LEU A 151 1.73 -6.17 8.54
C LEU A 151 0.87 -6.47 9.76
N PHE A 152 0.10 -7.58 9.72
CA PHE A 152 -0.88 -7.90 10.75
C PHE A 152 -0.63 -9.24 11.43
N GLY A 153 0.36 -10.00 10.99
CA GLY A 153 0.70 -11.27 11.60
C GLY A 153 2.02 -11.83 11.10
N ILE A 154 2.61 -12.68 11.93
CA ILE A 154 3.79 -13.47 11.60
C ILE A 154 3.68 -14.88 12.17
N GLN A 155 3.71 -15.88 11.32
CA GLN A 155 3.95 -17.26 11.69
C GLN A 155 5.47 -17.50 11.66
N LYS A 156 6.04 -17.59 12.85
CA LYS A 156 7.51 -17.58 13.04
C LYS A 156 8.24 -18.75 12.40
N LEU A 157 7.55 -19.88 12.20
CA LEU A 157 8.09 -21.08 11.56
C LEU A 157 6.96 -21.83 10.87
N THR A 158 7.16 -22.18 9.62
CA THR A 158 6.32 -23.07 8.82
C THR A 158 7.18 -24.02 8.00
N LEU A 159 6.69 -25.24 7.83
CA LEU A 159 7.27 -26.28 6.95
C LEU A 159 6.33 -26.57 5.77
N LEU A 160 5.18 -25.91 5.71
CA LEU A 160 4.11 -26.17 4.75
C LEU A 160 3.94 -25.06 3.72
N ASP A 161 4.17 -23.80 4.12
CA ASP A 161 3.83 -22.65 3.28
C ASP A 161 4.84 -22.39 2.15
N TYR A 162 6.08 -22.86 2.29
CA TYR A 162 7.09 -22.77 1.26
C TYR A 162 7.63 -24.17 0.89
N PRO A 163 7.41 -24.66 -0.36
CA PRO A 163 7.89 -25.99 -0.74
C PRO A 163 9.38 -26.20 -0.45
N GLN A 164 9.71 -27.26 0.26
CA GLN A 164 11.09 -27.71 0.57
C GLN A 164 11.93 -26.71 1.37
N LYS A 165 11.32 -25.72 2.03
CA LYS A 165 12.03 -24.72 2.83
C LYS A 165 11.41 -24.57 4.22
N MET A 166 12.27 -24.38 5.21
CA MET A 166 11.85 -23.81 6.48
C MET A 166 11.63 -22.31 6.28
N ALA A 167 10.42 -21.87 6.49
CA ALA A 167 10.07 -20.48 6.23
C ALA A 167 9.34 -19.82 7.41
N SER A 168 9.25 -18.51 7.37
CA SER A 168 8.31 -17.72 8.15
C SER A 168 7.24 -17.18 7.23
N THR A 169 5.97 -17.16 7.66
CA THR A 169 4.89 -16.53 6.88
C THR A 169 4.51 -15.19 7.49
N ILE A 170 4.52 -14.15 6.68
CA ILE A 170 4.17 -12.78 7.05
C ILE A 170 2.84 -12.43 6.39
N PHE A 171 1.92 -11.88 7.17
CA PHE A 171 0.55 -11.61 6.73
C PHE A 171 0.31 -10.12 6.55
N THR A 172 -0.06 -9.74 5.31
CA THR A 172 -0.51 -8.38 4.97
C THR A 172 -2.02 -8.25 5.17
N GLY A 173 -2.51 -7.02 5.30
CA GLY A 173 -3.93 -6.74 5.43
C GLY A 173 -4.57 -6.18 4.18
N GLY A 174 -5.90 -6.31 4.11
CA GLY A 174 -6.72 -5.91 2.98
C GLY A 174 -6.78 -6.95 1.87
N CYS A 175 -7.94 -7.13 1.29
CA CYS A 175 -8.14 -7.99 0.12
C CYS A 175 -9.21 -7.38 -0.77
N ASN A 176 -9.07 -7.51 -2.08
CA ASN A 176 -10.08 -7.11 -3.05
C ASN A 176 -11.13 -8.21 -3.30
N PHE A 177 -10.92 -9.43 -2.78
CA PHE A 177 -11.90 -10.52 -2.80
C PHE A 177 -12.61 -10.65 -1.44
N ARG A 178 -13.79 -11.30 -1.48
CA ARG A 178 -14.65 -11.58 -0.32
C ARG A 178 -15.12 -13.04 -0.36
N CYS A 179 -14.15 -13.96 -0.63
CA CYS A 179 -14.44 -15.38 -0.77
C CYS A 179 -15.19 -15.90 0.46
N PRO A 180 -16.38 -16.51 0.33
CA PRO A 180 -17.18 -16.95 1.47
C PRO A 180 -16.45 -17.90 2.42
N PHE A 181 -15.54 -18.72 1.89
CA PHE A 181 -14.74 -19.70 2.61
C PHE A 181 -13.37 -19.18 3.07
N CYS A 182 -13.13 -17.87 3.02
CA CYS A 182 -11.85 -17.30 3.47
C CYS A 182 -11.66 -17.50 4.97
N GLN A 183 -10.56 -18.14 5.36
CA GLN A 183 -10.21 -18.39 6.76
C GLN A 183 -9.51 -17.20 7.43
N ASN A 184 -9.15 -16.17 6.64
CA ASN A 184 -8.47 -14.97 7.11
C ASN A 184 -9.41 -13.75 7.10
N SER A 185 -10.63 -13.90 7.62
CA SER A 185 -11.66 -12.85 7.60
C SER A 185 -11.16 -11.52 8.19
N ASP A 186 -10.41 -11.58 9.28
CA ASP A 186 -9.88 -10.39 9.95
C ASP A 186 -8.87 -9.63 9.07
N LEU A 187 -8.10 -10.35 8.23
CA LEU A 187 -7.18 -9.74 7.27
C LEU A 187 -7.91 -9.17 6.04
N VAL A 188 -9.13 -9.64 5.76
CA VAL A 188 -9.97 -9.13 4.67
C VAL A 188 -10.69 -7.85 5.08
N PHE A 189 -11.25 -7.79 6.29
CA PHE A 189 -12.10 -6.70 6.76
C PHE A 189 -11.39 -5.69 7.68
N LEU A 190 -10.20 -6.01 8.18
CA LEU A 190 -9.34 -5.19 9.03
C LEU A 190 -10.12 -4.44 10.12
N PRO A 191 -10.41 -5.06 11.27
CA PRO A 191 -11.02 -4.40 12.41
C PRO A 191 -10.23 -3.15 12.82
N GLU A 192 -10.90 -2.06 13.22
CA GLU A 192 -10.27 -0.77 13.57
C GLU A 192 -9.13 -0.87 14.61
N ASN A 193 -9.20 -1.86 15.50
CA ASN A 193 -8.23 -2.07 16.57
C ASN A 193 -7.31 -3.29 16.31
N MET A 194 -7.20 -3.76 15.06
CA MET A 194 -6.31 -4.88 14.75
C MET A 194 -4.86 -4.46 14.99
N PRO A 195 -4.09 -5.21 15.81
CA PRO A 195 -2.69 -4.87 16.06
C PRO A 195 -1.87 -4.94 14.78
N GLU A 196 -1.17 -3.87 14.47
CA GLU A 196 -0.24 -3.80 13.36
C GLU A 196 1.18 -4.07 13.85
N LEU A 197 1.93 -4.90 13.11
CA LEU A 197 3.34 -5.17 13.36
C LEU A 197 4.20 -4.11 12.67
N GLN A 198 5.17 -3.59 13.40
CA GLN A 198 6.14 -2.68 12.81
C GLN A 198 7.08 -3.44 11.88
N GLU A 199 7.35 -2.89 10.70
CA GLU A 199 8.22 -3.50 9.69
C GLU A 199 9.62 -3.79 10.28
N GLU A 200 10.16 -2.87 11.08
CA GLU A 200 11.47 -3.01 11.71
C GLU A 200 11.54 -4.19 12.67
N ASP A 201 10.44 -4.49 13.39
CA ASP A 201 10.40 -5.63 14.32
C ASP A 201 10.39 -6.96 13.56
N VAL A 202 9.67 -7.00 12.42
CA VAL A 202 9.66 -8.17 11.54
C VAL A 202 11.04 -8.39 10.91
N LEU A 203 11.67 -7.34 10.38
CA LEU A 203 13.02 -7.43 9.82
C LEU A 203 14.07 -7.83 10.87
N ARG A 204 13.98 -7.29 12.08
CA ARG A 204 14.85 -7.68 13.22
C ARG A 204 14.63 -9.14 13.62
N PHE A 205 13.40 -9.63 13.59
CA PHE A 205 13.12 -11.06 13.80
C PHE A 205 13.79 -11.91 12.71
N LEU A 206 13.63 -11.57 11.45
CA LEU A 206 14.24 -12.29 10.34
C LEU A 206 15.77 -12.28 10.44
N GLU A 207 16.38 -11.14 10.77
CA GLU A 207 17.83 -11.04 10.94
C GLU A 207 18.38 -12.03 11.99
N LYS A 208 17.66 -12.18 13.12
CA LYS A 208 18.00 -13.16 14.17
C LYS A 208 17.82 -14.61 13.75
N ARG A 209 17.14 -14.87 12.65
CA ARG A 209 16.85 -16.23 12.13
C ARG A 209 17.68 -16.60 10.91
N LYS A 210 18.64 -15.78 10.50
CA LYS A 210 19.61 -16.13 9.45
C LYS A 210 20.32 -17.46 9.77
N GLY A 211 20.38 -18.34 8.77
CA GLY A 211 20.95 -19.68 8.92
C GLY A 211 20.04 -20.71 9.62
N ILE A 212 18.82 -20.31 10.02
CA ILE A 212 17.79 -21.23 10.54
C ILE A 212 16.63 -21.31 9.53
N LEU A 213 16.13 -20.16 9.08
CA LEU A 213 15.11 -20.10 8.05
C LEU A 213 15.75 -20.00 6.66
N ASP A 214 15.17 -20.70 5.69
CA ASP A 214 15.58 -20.68 4.28
C ASP A 214 14.83 -19.62 3.48
N GLY A 215 13.63 -19.25 3.92
CA GLY A 215 12.77 -18.35 3.16
C GLY A 215 11.69 -17.67 3.98
N VAL A 216 11.00 -16.76 3.29
CA VAL A 216 9.85 -16.01 3.80
C VAL A 216 8.70 -16.15 2.81
N CYS A 217 7.52 -16.50 3.32
CA CYS A 217 6.26 -16.47 2.57
C CYS A 217 5.52 -15.19 2.88
N ILE A 218 5.09 -14.46 1.88
CA ILE A 218 4.23 -13.29 2.01
C ILE A 218 2.82 -13.71 1.61
N SER A 219 1.89 -13.56 2.55
CA SER A 219 0.50 -13.99 2.44
C SER A 219 -0.42 -12.97 3.10
N GLY A 220 -1.66 -13.33 3.44
CA GLY A 220 -2.58 -12.49 4.21
C GLY A 220 -3.92 -12.27 3.55
N GLY A 221 -4.31 -11.02 3.29
CA GLY A 221 -5.40 -10.68 2.40
C GLY A 221 -4.95 -10.86 0.94
N GLU A 222 -4.67 -9.77 0.24
CA GLU A 222 -3.97 -9.81 -1.07
C GLU A 222 -2.72 -8.94 -0.98
N PRO A 223 -1.52 -9.54 -0.93
CA PRO A 223 -0.27 -8.79 -0.76
C PRO A 223 -0.01 -7.76 -1.87
N LEU A 224 -0.38 -8.07 -3.13
CA LEU A 224 -0.17 -7.18 -4.27
C LEU A 224 -0.98 -5.87 -4.20
N LEU A 225 -1.92 -5.73 -3.25
CA LEU A 225 -2.60 -4.47 -3.00
C LEU A 225 -1.73 -3.46 -2.26
N ASN A 226 -0.71 -3.92 -1.52
CA ASN A 226 0.17 -3.03 -0.78
C ASN A 226 1.15 -2.31 -1.71
N PRO A 227 1.16 -0.97 -1.74
CA PRO A 227 2.09 -0.21 -2.58
C PRO A 227 3.54 -0.41 -2.15
N GLU A 228 3.79 -0.61 -0.84
CA GLU A 228 5.13 -0.74 -0.25
C GLU A 228 5.70 -2.17 -0.28
N LEU A 229 4.99 -3.12 -0.90
CA LEU A 229 5.42 -4.52 -0.95
C LEU A 229 6.81 -4.67 -1.57
N ALA A 230 7.07 -4.03 -2.71
CA ALA A 230 8.37 -4.13 -3.39
C ALA A 230 9.54 -3.65 -2.51
N GLY A 231 9.35 -2.53 -1.77
CA GLY A 231 10.33 -2.00 -0.82
C GLY A 231 10.64 -2.99 0.30
N PHE A 232 9.62 -3.60 0.87
CA PHE A 232 9.75 -4.62 1.92
C PHE A 232 10.45 -5.88 1.41
N LEU A 233 10.09 -6.37 0.21
CA LEU A 233 10.72 -7.54 -0.40
C LEU A 233 12.21 -7.31 -0.66
N ARG A 234 12.62 -6.11 -1.12
CA ARG A 234 14.05 -5.77 -1.28
C ARG A 234 14.82 -5.89 0.04
N LYS A 235 14.22 -5.45 1.17
CA LYS A 235 14.83 -5.59 2.50
C LYS A 235 14.97 -7.06 2.90
N ILE A 236 13.96 -7.91 2.65
CA ILE A 236 14.02 -9.36 2.90
C ILE A 236 15.07 -10.03 2.00
N LYS A 237 15.13 -9.70 0.72
CA LYS A 237 16.15 -10.22 -0.21
C LYS A 237 17.55 -9.80 0.21
N ALA A 238 17.75 -8.57 0.70
CA ALA A 238 19.04 -8.11 1.25
C ALA A 238 19.49 -8.90 2.49
N LEU A 239 18.55 -9.48 3.25
CA LEU A 239 18.85 -10.42 4.35
C LEU A 239 19.27 -11.79 3.86
N GLY A 240 19.14 -12.09 2.55
CA GLY A 240 19.53 -13.36 1.93
C GLY A 240 18.45 -14.44 1.89
N TYR A 241 17.19 -14.11 2.16
CA TYR A 241 16.07 -15.05 2.13
C TYR A 241 15.53 -15.29 0.72
N ALA A 242 15.09 -16.53 0.46
CA ALA A 242 14.19 -16.80 -0.64
C ALA A 242 12.78 -16.29 -0.30
N VAL A 243 12.08 -15.71 -1.29
CA VAL A 243 10.75 -15.11 -1.10
C VAL A 243 9.72 -15.87 -1.91
N LYS A 244 8.64 -16.31 -1.23
CA LYS A 244 7.42 -16.84 -1.85
C LYS A 244 6.29 -15.84 -1.68
N LEU A 245 5.53 -15.66 -2.74
CA LEU A 245 4.30 -14.86 -2.73
C LEU A 245 3.07 -15.76 -2.86
N ASP A 246 2.10 -15.58 -1.96
CA ASP A 246 0.74 -16.09 -2.12
C ASP A 246 -0.13 -14.96 -2.66
N THR A 247 -0.87 -15.20 -3.76
CA THR A 247 -1.69 -14.17 -4.40
C THR A 247 -2.97 -14.74 -5.00
N ASN A 248 -4.00 -13.92 -5.13
CA ASN A 248 -5.21 -14.24 -5.87
C ASN A 248 -5.10 -13.96 -7.39
N GLY A 249 -3.96 -13.42 -7.82
CA GLY A 249 -3.65 -13.19 -9.23
C GLY A 249 -4.36 -12.01 -9.90
N SER A 250 -5.07 -11.17 -9.16
CA SER A 250 -5.84 -10.06 -9.73
C SER A 250 -5.00 -8.85 -10.18
N SER A 251 -3.69 -8.85 -9.94
CA SER A 251 -2.78 -7.74 -10.25
C SER A 251 -1.58 -8.23 -11.07
N PRO A 252 -1.78 -8.59 -12.36
CA PRO A 252 -0.73 -9.19 -13.21
C PRO A 252 0.47 -8.28 -13.41
N GLU A 253 0.28 -6.98 -13.58
CA GLU A 253 1.38 -6.04 -13.82
C GLU A 253 2.34 -5.94 -12.61
N LYS A 254 1.78 -5.90 -11.39
CA LYS A 254 2.60 -5.91 -10.18
C LYS A 254 3.31 -7.25 -9.99
N LEU A 255 2.64 -8.37 -10.29
CA LEU A 255 3.25 -9.69 -10.24
C LEU A 255 4.45 -9.77 -11.19
N LYS A 256 4.29 -9.37 -12.46
CA LYS A 256 5.35 -9.31 -13.46
C LYS A 256 6.52 -8.45 -12.98
N GLN A 257 6.23 -7.24 -12.53
CA GLN A 257 7.26 -6.32 -12.02
C GLN A 257 8.11 -6.96 -10.91
N LEU A 258 7.47 -7.58 -9.90
CA LEU A 258 8.19 -8.21 -8.80
C LEU A 258 9.06 -9.39 -9.24
N VAL A 259 8.60 -10.16 -10.23
CA VAL A 259 9.37 -11.27 -10.81
C VAL A 259 10.55 -10.73 -11.62
N GLU A 260 10.34 -9.75 -12.49
CA GLU A 260 11.38 -9.14 -13.33
C GLU A 260 12.47 -8.42 -12.50
N GLU A 261 12.09 -7.81 -11.37
CA GLU A 261 13.03 -7.23 -10.40
C GLU A 261 13.79 -8.28 -9.55
N GLY A 262 13.49 -9.58 -9.70
CA GLY A 262 14.12 -10.66 -8.94
C GLY A 262 13.76 -10.66 -7.44
N LEU A 263 12.61 -10.10 -7.10
CA LEU A 263 12.15 -9.99 -5.71
C LEU A 263 11.40 -11.23 -5.22
N LEU A 264 10.99 -12.11 -6.14
CA LEU A 264 10.29 -13.37 -5.85
C LEU A 264 11.13 -14.56 -6.33
N ASP A 265 11.06 -15.67 -5.61
CA ASP A 265 11.67 -16.95 -5.96
C ASP A 265 10.62 -18.05 -6.20
N TYR A 266 9.38 -17.82 -5.75
CA TYR A 266 8.26 -18.76 -5.93
C TYR A 266 6.93 -18.02 -5.84
N VAL A 267 5.94 -18.46 -6.61
CA VAL A 267 4.57 -17.92 -6.56
C VAL A 267 3.57 -19.05 -6.34
N ALA A 268 2.68 -18.88 -5.36
CA ALA A 268 1.48 -19.69 -5.23
C ALA A 268 0.26 -18.82 -5.55
N MET A 269 -0.42 -19.15 -6.66
CA MET A 269 -1.61 -18.41 -7.08
C MET A 269 -2.88 -19.21 -6.78
N ASP A 270 -3.81 -18.57 -6.10
CA ASP A 270 -5.09 -19.17 -5.78
C ASP A 270 -6.08 -19.04 -6.94
N ILE A 271 -6.53 -20.16 -7.47
CA ILE A 271 -7.63 -20.26 -8.44
C ILE A 271 -8.90 -20.59 -7.68
N LYS A 272 -9.89 -19.69 -7.73
CA LYS A 272 -11.05 -19.82 -6.85
C LYS A 272 -12.13 -20.76 -7.38
N ASN A 273 -12.36 -20.81 -8.69
CA ASN A 273 -13.30 -21.72 -9.35
C ASN A 273 -13.11 -21.69 -10.88
N SER A 274 -13.97 -22.41 -11.62
CA SER A 274 -14.14 -22.26 -13.05
C SER A 274 -14.50 -20.82 -13.45
N VAL A 275 -14.16 -20.41 -14.68
CA VAL A 275 -14.47 -19.07 -15.21
C VAL A 275 -15.92 -18.66 -14.96
N ARG A 276 -16.86 -19.61 -15.15
CA ARG A 276 -18.29 -19.39 -14.99
C ARG A 276 -18.71 -19.02 -13.56
N LYS A 277 -18.07 -19.62 -12.54
CA LYS A 277 -18.40 -19.45 -11.13
C LYS A 277 -17.39 -18.60 -10.35
N TYR A 278 -16.37 -18.10 -11.02
CA TYR A 278 -15.26 -17.42 -10.36
C TYR A 278 -15.73 -16.21 -9.53
N ALA A 279 -16.56 -15.36 -10.13
CA ALA A 279 -17.07 -14.16 -9.47
C ALA A 279 -17.88 -14.47 -8.21
N GLU A 280 -18.76 -15.48 -8.27
CA GLU A 280 -19.54 -15.97 -7.13
C GLU A 280 -18.60 -16.48 -6.03
N THR A 281 -17.64 -17.33 -6.38
CA THR A 281 -16.72 -17.97 -5.44
C THR A 281 -15.71 -16.97 -4.84
N ALA A 282 -15.33 -15.94 -5.59
CA ALA A 282 -14.50 -14.83 -5.12
C ALA A 282 -15.29 -13.79 -4.30
N GLY A 283 -16.62 -13.87 -4.27
CA GLY A 283 -17.50 -12.93 -3.56
C GLY A 283 -17.53 -11.53 -4.19
N ILE A 284 -17.39 -11.43 -5.52
CA ILE A 284 -17.33 -10.16 -6.27
C ILE A 284 -18.41 -10.16 -7.37
N ARG A 285 -19.32 -9.19 -7.36
CA ARG A 285 -20.45 -9.14 -8.31
C ARG A 285 -20.03 -8.91 -9.77
N ASN A 286 -19.07 -8.02 -10.01
CA ASN A 286 -18.60 -7.63 -11.33
C ASN A 286 -17.08 -7.82 -11.41
N LEU A 287 -16.62 -9.07 -11.32
CA LEU A 287 -15.20 -9.41 -11.40
C LEU A 287 -14.76 -9.40 -12.87
N ASP A 288 -13.78 -8.57 -13.18
CA ASP A 288 -13.02 -8.71 -14.42
C ASP A 288 -12.00 -9.85 -14.26
N LEU A 289 -12.16 -10.90 -15.05
CA LEU A 289 -11.26 -12.07 -15.04
C LEU A 289 -9.99 -11.86 -15.86
N GLN A 290 -9.88 -10.78 -16.63
CA GLN A 290 -8.74 -10.57 -17.53
C GLN A 290 -7.41 -10.55 -16.74
N GLY A 291 -7.35 -9.83 -15.62
CA GLY A 291 -6.13 -9.79 -14.80
C GLY A 291 -5.72 -11.17 -14.25
N ILE A 292 -6.71 -12.00 -13.87
CA ILE A 292 -6.45 -13.37 -13.40
C ILE A 292 -5.93 -14.22 -14.56
N GLN A 293 -6.55 -14.11 -15.74
CA GLN A 293 -6.14 -14.82 -16.95
C GLN A 293 -4.70 -14.43 -17.36
N ASP A 294 -4.36 -13.16 -17.29
CA ASP A 294 -3.02 -12.65 -17.63
C ASP A 294 -1.97 -13.18 -16.63
N SER A 295 -2.30 -13.24 -15.34
CA SER A 295 -1.42 -13.83 -14.31
C SER A 295 -1.22 -15.34 -14.55
N ILE A 296 -2.28 -16.10 -14.87
CA ILE A 296 -2.18 -17.52 -15.21
C ILE A 296 -1.27 -17.72 -16.43
N THR A 297 -1.48 -16.92 -17.46
CA THR A 297 -0.70 -17.00 -18.71
C THR A 297 0.77 -16.72 -18.43
N TYR A 298 1.08 -15.64 -17.73
CA TYR A 298 2.44 -15.26 -17.37
C TYR A 298 3.18 -16.34 -16.56
N LEU A 299 2.51 -16.90 -15.54
CA LEU A 299 3.11 -17.98 -14.74
C LEU A 299 3.38 -19.24 -15.57
N LYS A 300 2.44 -19.61 -16.47
CA LYS A 300 2.61 -20.77 -17.37
C LYS A 300 3.74 -20.59 -18.39
N GLU A 301 4.14 -19.37 -18.71
CA GLU A 301 5.33 -19.10 -19.54
C GLU A 301 6.65 -19.48 -18.84
N GLY A 302 6.63 -19.73 -17.51
CA GLY A 302 7.75 -20.32 -16.79
C GLY A 302 8.82 -19.32 -16.35
N HIS A 303 8.49 -18.05 -16.21
CA HIS A 303 9.41 -17.02 -15.74
C HIS A 303 9.88 -17.20 -14.28
N ILE A 304 9.11 -17.95 -13.49
CA ILE A 304 9.36 -18.23 -12.08
C ILE A 304 8.75 -19.59 -11.70
N PRO A 305 9.34 -20.37 -10.76
CA PRO A 305 8.67 -21.51 -10.18
C PRO A 305 7.33 -21.13 -9.52
N TYR A 306 6.28 -21.90 -9.80
CA TYR A 306 4.96 -21.59 -9.30
C TYR A 306 4.10 -22.83 -9.03
N GLU A 307 3.02 -22.63 -8.31
CA GLU A 307 1.91 -23.57 -8.14
C GLU A 307 0.57 -22.84 -8.24
N PHE A 308 -0.44 -23.52 -8.76
CA PHE A 308 -1.83 -23.13 -8.55
C PHE A 308 -2.42 -23.87 -7.35
N ARG A 309 -3.32 -23.20 -6.62
CA ARG A 309 -4.02 -23.79 -5.47
C ARG A 309 -5.51 -23.52 -5.59
N THR A 310 -6.33 -24.47 -5.14
CA THR A 310 -7.78 -24.29 -5.06
C THR A 310 -8.29 -24.91 -3.78
N THR A 311 -8.93 -24.11 -2.92
CA THR A 311 -9.70 -24.63 -1.79
C THR A 311 -11.02 -25.17 -2.29
N ILE A 312 -11.25 -26.47 -2.13
CA ILE A 312 -12.43 -27.17 -2.60
C ILE A 312 -13.49 -27.17 -1.52
N VAL A 313 -14.63 -26.53 -1.81
CA VAL A 313 -15.77 -26.36 -0.91
C VAL A 313 -17.01 -27.00 -1.54
N LYS A 314 -17.78 -27.75 -0.76
CA LYS A 314 -18.90 -28.54 -1.28
C LYS A 314 -19.99 -27.69 -1.95
N GLU A 315 -20.28 -26.53 -1.40
CA GLU A 315 -21.29 -25.61 -1.90
C GLU A 315 -20.90 -24.91 -3.21
N PHE A 316 -19.61 -24.82 -3.51
CA PHE A 316 -19.10 -24.08 -4.67
C PHE A 316 -18.54 -24.96 -5.76
N HIS A 317 -17.99 -26.14 -5.44
CA HIS A 317 -17.23 -26.95 -6.38
C HIS A 317 -17.90 -28.30 -6.65
N SER A 318 -18.32 -28.52 -7.86
CA SER A 318 -18.81 -29.79 -8.40
C SER A 318 -17.76 -30.46 -9.30
N ALA A 319 -17.98 -31.73 -9.64
CA ALA A 319 -17.12 -32.42 -10.61
C ALA A 319 -17.04 -31.71 -11.98
N GLN A 320 -18.11 -31.00 -12.38
CA GLN A 320 -18.09 -30.21 -13.62
C GLN A 320 -17.18 -28.98 -13.49
N ASP A 321 -17.21 -28.31 -12.33
CA ASP A 321 -16.33 -27.16 -12.10
C ASP A 321 -14.85 -27.57 -12.11
N ILE A 322 -14.54 -28.77 -11.56
CA ILE A 322 -13.17 -29.32 -11.60
C ILE A 322 -12.76 -29.63 -13.05
N ARG A 323 -13.64 -30.18 -13.90
CA ARG A 323 -13.33 -30.37 -15.34
C ARG A 323 -13.07 -29.05 -16.03
N ASP A 324 -13.95 -28.07 -15.85
CA ASP A 324 -13.83 -26.75 -16.46
C ASP A 324 -12.51 -26.05 -16.03
N MET A 325 -12.12 -26.17 -14.75
CA MET A 325 -10.84 -25.65 -14.24
C MET A 325 -9.64 -26.43 -14.81
N THR A 326 -9.75 -27.76 -14.93
CA THR A 326 -8.71 -28.60 -15.53
C THR A 326 -8.43 -28.20 -16.99
N ASP A 327 -9.51 -27.92 -17.75
CA ASP A 327 -9.39 -27.44 -19.12
C ASP A 327 -8.74 -26.04 -19.18
N TRP A 328 -9.13 -25.14 -18.28
CA TRP A 328 -8.58 -23.79 -18.23
C TRP A 328 -7.11 -23.75 -17.82
N LEU A 329 -6.70 -24.60 -16.88
CA LEU A 329 -5.35 -24.66 -16.34
C LEU A 329 -4.44 -25.67 -17.06
N GLU A 330 -4.89 -26.29 -18.16
CA GLU A 330 -4.11 -27.26 -18.92
C GLU A 330 -2.67 -26.78 -19.17
N GLY A 331 -1.70 -27.65 -18.88
CA GLY A 331 -0.28 -27.34 -18.99
C GLY A 331 0.31 -26.60 -17.78
N ALA A 332 -0.41 -26.43 -16.69
CA ALA A 332 0.14 -25.89 -15.45
C ALA A 332 1.23 -26.82 -14.88
N ALA A 333 2.27 -26.23 -14.29
CA ALA A 333 3.39 -26.96 -13.70
C ALA A 333 2.99 -27.80 -12.49
N ALA A 334 2.11 -27.25 -11.63
CA ALA A 334 1.57 -27.93 -10.46
C ALA A 334 0.21 -27.31 -10.07
N TRP A 335 -0.70 -28.16 -9.59
CA TRP A 335 -1.99 -27.72 -9.05
C TRP A 335 -2.30 -28.48 -7.75
N TYR A 336 -2.63 -27.72 -6.68
CA TYR A 336 -2.97 -28.31 -5.38
C TYR A 336 -4.43 -28.09 -5.07
N LEU A 337 -5.16 -29.21 -4.91
CA LEU A 337 -6.55 -29.22 -4.44
C LEU A 337 -6.54 -29.34 -2.92
N GLN A 338 -6.99 -28.30 -2.25
CA GLN A 338 -6.96 -28.17 -0.80
C GLN A 338 -8.39 -28.39 -0.25
N ASN A 339 -8.60 -29.37 0.62
CA ASN A 339 -9.91 -29.52 1.21
C ASN A 339 -10.25 -28.33 2.11
N PHE A 340 -11.50 -27.90 2.09
CA PHE A 340 -11.98 -26.87 2.99
C PHE A 340 -11.95 -27.37 4.43
N GLU A 341 -11.55 -26.50 5.34
CA GLU A 341 -11.62 -26.74 6.79
C GLU A 341 -12.43 -25.61 7.41
N ASP A 342 -13.51 -25.95 8.14
CA ASP A 342 -14.33 -24.96 8.82
C ASP A 342 -13.64 -24.45 10.07
N SER A 343 -13.71 -23.14 10.32
CA SER A 343 -13.14 -22.50 11.49
C SER A 343 -13.98 -21.28 11.90
N ASP A 344 -13.74 -20.78 13.10
CA ASP A 344 -14.42 -19.56 13.59
C ASP A 344 -14.10 -18.30 12.80
N HIS A 345 -13.04 -18.31 11.98
CA HIS A 345 -12.59 -17.19 11.17
C HIS A 345 -13.08 -17.21 9.72
N VAL A 346 -13.94 -18.18 9.35
CA VAL A 346 -14.53 -18.24 8.01
C VAL A 346 -15.59 -17.15 7.84
N ILE A 347 -15.57 -16.45 6.68
CA ILE A 347 -16.51 -15.34 6.41
C ILE A 347 -17.97 -15.83 6.44
N GLN A 348 -18.26 -16.95 5.79
CA GLN A 348 -19.61 -17.52 5.73
C GLN A 348 -19.67 -18.83 6.50
N ARG A 349 -20.57 -18.92 7.46
CA ARG A 349 -20.86 -20.14 8.22
C ARG A 349 -21.68 -21.14 7.40
N GLY A 350 -21.58 -22.43 7.76
CA GLY A 350 -22.39 -23.50 7.15
C GLY A 350 -21.85 -23.99 5.81
N LEU A 351 -20.57 -23.80 5.55
CA LEU A 351 -19.86 -24.40 4.42
C LEU A 351 -19.25 -25.74 4.85
N HIS A 352 -19.12 -26.69 3.93
CA HIS A 352 -18.69 -28.04 4.21
C HIS A 352 -17.50 -28.48 3.34
N ALA A 353 -16.66 -29.31 3.94
CA ALA A 353 -15.63 -30.04 3.24
C ALA A 353 -16.23 -31.19 2.41
N TRP A 354 -15.55 -31.60 1.36
CA TRP A 354 -15.84 -32.85 0.67
C TRP A 354 -15.22 -34.06 1.40
N ASP A 355 -15.87 -35.19 1.23
CA ASP A 355 -15.31 -36.47 1.68
C ASP A 355 -14.07 -36.87 0.85
N LYS A 356 -13.25 -37.73 1.43
CA LYS A 356 -11.98 -38.16 0.85
C LYS A 356 -12.12 -38.89 -0.50
N GLU A 357 -13.23 -39.60 -0.70
CA GLU A 357 -13.48 -40.35 -1.93
C GLU A 357 -13.80 -39.39 -3.08
N THR A 358 -14.65 -38.40 -2.83
CA THR A 358 -14.97 -37.34 -3.80
C THR A 358 -13.71 -36.55 -4.17
N LEU A 359 -12.86 -36.18 -3.20
CA LEU A 359 -11.61 -35.49 -3.48
C LEU A 359 -10.64 -36.30 -4.34
N LYS A 360 -10.57 -37.63 -4.11
CA LYS A 360 -9.78 -38.53 -4.99
C LYS A 360 -10.34 -38.57 -6.40
N ALA A 361 -11.65 -38.59 -6.58
CA ALA A 361 -12.26 -38.52 -7.90
C ALA A 361 -11.95 -37.18 -8.60
N TYR A 362 -11.94 -36.05 -7.86
CA TYR A 362 -11.56 -34.76 -8.39
C TYR A 362 -10.06 -34.70 -8.77
N LEU A 363 -9.21 -35.32 -7.97
CA LEU A 363 -7.78 -35.47 -8.28
C LEU A 363 -7.57 -36.19 -9.62
N GLU A 364 -8.28 -37.32 -9.85
CA GLU A 364 -8.18 -38.07 -11.11
C GLU A 364 -8.65 -37.25 -12.31
N ILE A 365 -9.70 -36.43 -12.16
CA ILE A 365 -10.13 -35.49 -13.20
C ILE A 365 -9.01 -34.49 -13.50
N ALA A 366 -8.44 -33.86 -12.49
CA ALA A 366 -7.40 -32.84 -12.66
C ALA A 366 -6.14 -33.40 -13.33
N ARG A 367 -5.74 -34.61 -12.96
CA ARG A 367 -4.55 -35.30 -13.48
C ARG A 367 -4.64 -35.64 -14.97
N THR A 368 -5.84 -35.65 -15.56
CA THR A 368 -6.00 -35.90 -17.01
C THR A 368 -5.24 -34.91 -17.86
N LYS A 369 -5.06 -33.66 -17.38
CA LYS A 369 -4.35 -32.59 -18.10
C LYS A 369 -3.22 -31.93 -17.29
N ILE A 370 -3.20 -32.12 -15.97
CA ILE A 370 -2.20 -31.55 -15.07
C ILE A 370 -1.65 -32.68 -14.19
N PRO A 371 -0.67 -33.47 -14.70
CA PRO A 371 -0.17 -34.67 -14.01
C PRO A 371 0.35 -34.41 -12.59
N ASN A 372 0.94 -33.25 -12.34
CA ASN A 372 1.44 -32.84 -11.03
C ASN A 372 0.34 -32.19 -10.15
N THR A 373 -0.85 -32.79 -10.15
CA THR A 373 -1.91 -32.37 -9.21
C THR A 373 -1.85 -33.23 -7.96
N GLU A 374 -1.96 -32.60 -6.80
CA GLU A 374 -1.94 -33.28 -5.49
C GLU A 374 -3.06 -32.77 -4.58
N LEU A 375 -3.43 -33.60 -3.57
CA LEU A 375 -4.35 -33.21 -2.51
C LEU A 375 -3.58 -32.70 -1.29
N ARG A 376 -4.08 -31.64 -0.66
CA ARG A 376 -3.62 -31.14 0.65
C ARG A 376 -4.78 -31.10 1.64
N GLY A 377 -4.52 -31.30 2.93
CA GLY A 377 -5.54 -31.21 3.98
C GLY A 377 -6.52 -32.38 4.02
N ILE A 378 -6.04 -33.65 3.78
CA ILE A 378 -6.85 -34.86 3.79
C ILE A 378 -6.41 -35.87 4.87
#